data_582152159181f7aac4d68a26b6526fe7
#
_entry.id   582152159181f7aac4d68a26b6526fe7
#
_cell.length_a   1.000
_cell.length_b   1.000
_cell.length_c   1.000
_cell.angle_alpha   90.00
_cell.angle_beta   90.00
_cell.angle_gamma   90.00
#
_symmetry.space_group_name_H-M   'P 1'
#
loop_
_entity.id
_entity.type
_entity.pdbx_description
1 polymer ?
#
loop_
_entity_poly.entity_id
_entity_poly.type
_entity_poly.pdbx_seq_one_letter_code
_entity_poly.pdbx_strand_id
1 'polypeptide(L)'
;MLHETLELRDKPVTLIHHAANCGHEAPPGSLSALAACLAAGAGFVEIDVIPLADGSFALLHDQDLEAETNGVGKAPEMKRGQIECLYYKVKGEVTGEKVGFLEDAVDLVKTQTATKRLQLDLKPFTPLTRGVLRDFLAILSPVKDRIQVTSVADWAVRSLASFAPDLPLGFDPLLYLDLETEEARPEDVPPFRVGAYGLRDDHPLSAYQWGPLGDYFAARAGALLVQAPKGCEWFIRAEVLKMALDAGFDWIDFLHQQGSRVDAWTFDAAHPEHIQKARFLVERGVDELTTDTPAELAQHLHAETIY
;
A
#
# COMPACT_ATOMS: atom_id res chain seq x y z
N MET A 1 21.37 -6.57 11.73
CA MET A 1 20.51 -5.38 11.51
C MET A 1 20.28 -5.31 10.02
N LEU A 2 19.03 -5.37 9.60
CA LEU A 2 18.64 -5.17 8.20
C LEU A 2 18.79 -3.68 7.88
N HIS A 3 19.62 -3.33 6.92
CA HIS A 3 19.69 -1.97 6.40
C HIS A 3 18.81 -1.89 5.15
N GLU A 4 17.76 -1.09 5.21
CA GLU A 4 16.69 -1.04 4.20
C GLU A 4 16.85 0.18 3.27
N THR A 5 18.01 0.81 3.29
CA THR A 5 18.27 1.94 2.42
C THR A 5 19.32 1.53 1.40
N LEU A 6 18.94 1.59 0.13
CA LEU A 6 19.82 1.38 -1.00
C LEU A 6 20.51 2.68 -1.35
N GLU A 7 21.83 2.72 -1.32
CA GLU A 7 22.59 3.83 -1.88
C GLU A 7 22.89 3.54 -3.36
N LEU A 8 22.02 3.99 -4.24
CA LEU A 8 22.23 3.92 -5.68
C LEU A 8 22.46 5.33 -6.22
N ARG A 9 23.67 5.61 -6.69
CA ARG A 9 24.06 6.91 -7.29
C ARG A 9 23.79 8.13 -6.40
N ASP A 10 24.25 8.10 -5.15
CA ASP A 10 24.16 9.21 -4.18
C ASP A 10 22.74 9.56 -3.69
N LYS A 11 21.72 8.74 -3.98
CA LYS A 11 20.39 8.90 -3.41
C LYS A 11 19.97 7.63 -2.67
N PRO A 12 19.58 7.76 -1.40
CA PRO A 12 19.03 6.64 -0.65
C PRO A 12 17.63 6.28 -1.19
N VAL A 13 17.39 5.02 -1.47
CA VAL A 13 16.07 4.46 -1.78
C VAL A 13 15.66 3.52 -0.66
N THR A 14 14.47 3.70 -0.10
CA THR A 14 13.97 2.87 0.99
C THR A 14 13.32 1.61 0.45
N LEU A 15 13.59 0.45 1.08
CA LEU A 15 12.84 -0.78 0.84
C LEU A 15 11.77 -0.96 1.92
N ILE A 16 10.53 -1.24 1.50
CA ILE A 16 9.40 -1.52 2.38
C ILE A 16 9.06 -2.99 2.27
N HIS A 17 9.00 -3.66 3.42
CA HIS A 17 8.55 -5.05 3.53
C HIS A 17 7.03 -5.11 3.37
N HIS A 18 6.55 -5.45 2.17
CA HIS A 18 5.12 -5.62 1.87
C HIS A 18 4.54 -6.79 2.67
N ALA A 19 3.34 -6.59 3.21
CA ALA A 19 2.64 -7.57 4.05
C ALA A 19 3.51 -8.20 5.15
N ALA A 20 4.44 -7.41 5.72
CA ALA A 20 5.44 -7.86 6.70
C ALA A 20 6.24 -9.08 6.23
N ASN A 21 6.48 -9.25 4.93
CA ASN A 21 7.23 -10.37 4.38
C ASN A 21 8.74 -10.17 4.56
N CYS A 22 9.41 -11.15 5.15
CA CYS A 22 10.87 -11.16 5.31
C CYS A 22 11.44 -12.58 5.20
N GLY A 23 10.85 -13.42 4.34
CA GLY A 23 11.33 -14.78 4.06
C GLY A 23 10.97 -15.81 5.13
N HIS A 24 9.95 -15.57 5.95
CA HIS A 24 9.41 -16.53 6.94
C HIS A 24 8.18 -17.28 6.39
N GLU A 25 7.73 -18.31 7.13
CA GLU A 25 6.56 -19.14 6.77
C GLU A 25 5.22 -18.62 7.33
N ALA A 26 5.23 -17.51 8.07
CA ALA A 26 4.02 -16.93 8.64
C ALA A 26 3.09 -16.38 7.54
N PRO A 27 1.77 -16.39 7.76
CA PRO A 27 0.85 -15.79 6.80
C PRO A 27 1.18 -14.31 6.56
N PRO A 28 1.25 -13.83 5.31
CA PRO A 28 1.50 -12.41 5.02
C PRO A 28 0.52 -11.49 5.76
N GLY A 29 0.99 -10.35 6.26
CA GLY A 29 0.16 -9.37 6.98
C GLY A 29 -0.26 -9.80 8.41
N SER A 30 0.05 -11.03 8.84
CA SER A 30 -0.31 -11.52 10.16
C SER A 30 0.56 -10.94 11.28
N LEU A 31 0.11 -11.12 12.54
CA LEU A 31 0.90 -10.70 13.71
C LEU A 31 2.22 -11.48 13.81
N SER A 32 2.24 -12.76 13.45
CA SER A 32 3.47 -13.55 13.43
C SER A 32 4.43 -13.06 12.36
N ALA A 33 3.92 -12.70 11.18
CA ALA A 33 4.71 -12.10 10.12
C ALA A 33 5.33 -10.77 10.57
N LEU A 34 4.51 -9.88 11.14
CA LEU A 34 4.98 -8.62 11.68
C LEU A 34 6.03 -8.83 12.77
N ALA A 35 5.77 -9.72 13.74
CA ALA A 35 6.70 -10.02 14.82
C ALA A 35 8.05 -10.56 14.30
N ALA A 36 8.03 -11.46 13.29
CA ALA A 36 9.24 -11.99 12.67
C ALA A 36 10.03 -10.89 11.95
N CYS A 37 9.34 -10.04 11.18
CA CYS A 37 9.93 -8.93 10.46
C CYS A 37 10.60 -7.92 11.42
N LEU A 38 9.90 -7.56 12.49
CA LEU A 38 10.43 -6.67 13.53
C LEU A 38 11.61 -7.30 14.29
N ALA A 39 11.56 -8.60 14.59
CA ALA A 39 12.65 -9.33 15.24
C ALA A 39 13.89 -9.44 14.34
N ALA A 40 13.71 -9.52 13.03
CA ALA A 40 14.79 -9.46 12.05
C ALA A 40 15.42 -8.05 11.94
N GLY A 41 14.79 -7.03 12.54
CA GLY A 41 15.26 -5.65 12.56
C GLY A 41 14.77 -4.81 11.40
N ALA A 42 13.68 -5.21 10.74
CA ALA A 42 13.06 -4.45 9.67
C ALA A 42 12.65 -3.05 10.17
N GLY A 43 13.11 -2.01 9.49
CA GLY A 43 12.82 -0.62 9.85
C GLY A 43 11.56 -0.09 9.17
N PHE A 44 11.20 -0.62 8.00
CA PHE A 44 10.07 -0.17 7.19
C PHE A 44 9.22 -1.38 6.80
N VAL A 45 8.03 -1.46 7.38
CA VAL A 45 7.13 -2.61 7.21
C VAL A 45 5.74 -2.10 6.86
N GLU A 46 5.07 -2.79 5.96
CA GLU A 46 3.69 -2.52 5.57
C GLU A 46 2.78 -3.69 5.99
N ILE A 47 1.56 -3.38 6.43
CA ILE A 47 0.46 -4.32 6.66
C ILE A 47 -0.89 -3.70 6.31
N ASP A 48 -1.82 -4.55 5.89
CA ASP A 48 -3.18 -4.17 5.53
C ASP A 48 -4.12 -4.12 6.74
N VAL A 49 -5.07 -3.18 6.70
CA VAL A 49 -6.03 -2.99 7.80
C VAL A 49 -7.43 -2.73 7.25
N ILE A 50 -8.40 -3.58 7.63
CA ILE A 50 -9.81 -3.42 7.29
C ILE A 50 -10.62 -2.98 8.50
N PRO A 51 -11.37 -1.86 8.41
CA PRO A 51 -12.36 -1.47 9.42
C PRO A 51 -13.55 -2.43 9.42
N LEU A 52 -13.95 -2.91 10.60
CA LEU A 52 -15.08 -3.81 10.80
C LEU A 52 -16.38 -3.06 11.15
N ALA A 53 -17.51 -3.76 11.12
CA ALA A 53 -18.83 -3.19 11.38
C ALA A 53 -19.01 -2.57 12.77
N ASP A 54 -18.24 -3.02 13.77
CA ASP A 54 -18.28 -2.49 15.14
C ASP A 54 -17.21 -1.43 15.41
N GLY A 55 -16.45 -1.02 14.37
CA GLY A 55 -15.40 -0.01 14.48
C GLY A 55 -14.04 -0.54 14.94
N SER A 56 -13.88 -1.84 15.13
CA SER A 56 -12.57 -2.49 15.30
C SER A 56 -11.85 -2.64 13.95
N PHE A 57 -10.56 -3.02 13.98
CA PHE A 57 -9.71 -3.06 12.79
C PHE A 57 -8.98 -4.39 12.72
N ALA A 58 -9.27 -5.18 11.69
CA ALA A 58 -8.64 -6.48 11.44
C ALA A 58 -7.46 -6.35 10.50
N LEU A 59 -6.45 -7.20 10.67
CA LEU A 59 -5.30 -7.32 9.76
C LEU A 59 -5.70 -8.24 8.61
N LEU A 60 -6.27 -7.68 7.59
CA LEU A 60 -6.77 -8.37 6.40
C LEU A 60 -6.56 -7.48 5.17
N HIS A 61 -6.23 -8.12 4.03
CA HIS A 61 -6.10 -7.43 2.74
C HIS A 61 -7.43 -7.42 1.97
N ASP A 62 -8.10 -8.58 1.89
CA ASP A 62 -9.30 -8.75 1.08
C ASP A 62 -10.58 -8.53 1.88
N GLN A 63 -11.57 -7.89 1.24
CA GLN A 63 -12.89 -7.77 1.87
C GLN A 63 -13.61 -9.12 1.99
N ASP A 64 -13.35 -10.04 1.06
CA ASP A 64 -13.97 -11.37 1.04
C ASP A 64 -13.15 -12.33 1.91
N LEU A 65 -13.74 -12.78 3.03
CA LEU A 65 -13.05 -13.62 4.01
C LEU A 65 -12.53 -14.93 3.44
N GLU A 66 -13.19 -15.45 2.42
CA GLU A 66 -12.81 -16.70 1.74
C GLU A 66 -11.45 -16.62 1.04
N ALA A 67 -11.00 -15.43 0.68
CA ALA A 67 -9.73 -15.22 -0.03
C ALA A 67 -8.54 -15.59 0.84
N GLU A 68 -8.53 -15.15 2.09
CA GLU A 68 -7.35 -15.28 2.97
C GLU A 68 -7.64 -15.91 4.34
N THR A 69 -8.90 -16.32 4.60
CA THR A 69 -9.28 -16.97 5.87
C THR A 69 -10.17 -18.18 5.66
N ASN A 70 -10.44 -18.92 6.73
CA ASN A 70 -11.45 -19.99 6.74
C ASN A 70 -12.89 -19.46 6.98
N GLY A 71 -13.09 -18.14 7.00
CA GLY A 71 -14.38 -17.49 7.13
C GLY A 71 -15.14 -17.42 5.80
N VAL A 72 -16.40 -16.95 5.89
CA VAL A 72 -17.30 -16.73 4.74
C VAL A 72 -17.96 -15.37 4.89
N GLY A 73 -18.05 -14.62 3.81
CA GLY A 73 -18.69 -13.31 3.75
C GLY A 73 -17.69 -12.15 3.74
N LYS A 74 -18.18 -10.94 4.00
CA LYS A 74 -17.36 -9.73 3.86
C LYS A 74 -16.89 -9.20 5.21
N ALA A 75 -15.57 -9.06 5.37
CA ALA A 75 -14.95 -8.56 6.60
C ALA A 75 -15.56 -7.22 7.09
N PRO A 76 -15.84 -6.20 6.25
CA PRO A 76 -16.44 -4.95 6.69
C PRO A 76 -17.86 -5.10 7.30
N GLU A 77 -18.54 -6.20 7.04
CA GLU A 77 -19.87 -6.50 7.57
C GLU A 77 -19.81 -7.27 8.91
N MET A 78 -18.63 -7.77 9.29
CA MET A 78 -18.39 -8.56 10.50
C MET A 78 -18.01 -7.69 11.68
N LYS A 79 -18.24 -8.23 12.88
CA LYS A 79 -17.76 -7.67 14.14
C LYS A 79 -16.52 -8.42 14.60
N ARG A 80 -15.72 -7.79 15.47
CA ARG A 80 -14.51 -8.38 16.06
C ARG A 80 -14.72 -9.83 16.53
N GLY A 81 -15.77 -10.09 17.33
CA GLY A 81 -16.04 -11.42 17.87
C GLY A 81 -16.30 -12.52 16.82
N GLN A 82 -16.62 -12.15 15.58
CA GLN A 82 -16.76 -13.08 14.46
C GLN A 82 -15.41 -13.34 13.79
N ILE A 83 -14.57 -12.32 13.67
CA ILE A 83 -13.26 -12.39 13.01
C ILE A 83 -12.21 -13.07 13.90
N GLU A 84 -12.18 -12.82 15.20
CA GLU A 84 -11.18 -13.37 16.13
C GLU A 84 -11.19 -14.91 16.24
N CYS A 85 -12.23 -15.56 15.72
CA CYS A 85 -12.35 -17.01 15.65
C CYS A 85 -11.81 -17.59 14.34
N LEU A 86 -11.47 -16.75 13.36
CA LEU A 86 -11.01 -17.17 12.05
C LEU A 86 -9.50 -17.39 12.03
N TYR A 87 -9.06 -18.22 11.10
CA TYR A 87 -7.67 -18.56 10.85
C TYR A 87 -7.29 -18.16 9.43
N TYR A 88 -6.08 -17.64 9.26
CA TYR A 88 -5.55 -17.36 7.94
C TYR A 88 -5.39 -18.63 7.10
N LYS A 89 -5.45 -18.44 5.78
CA LYS A 89 -5.07 -19.42 4.77
C LYS A 89 -3.79 -18.95 4.06
N VAL A 90 -2.93 -19.91 3.75
CA VAL A 90 -1.77 -19.69 2.87
C VAL A 90 -1.85 -20.72 1.75
N LYS A 91 -1.88 -20.30 0.50
CA LYS A 91 -2.02 -21.17 -0.69
C LYS A 91 -3.23 -22.10 -0.61
N GLY A 92 -4.34 -21.61 -0.04
CA GLY A 92 -5.59 -22.36 0.14
C GLY A 92 -5.65 -23.27 1.38
N GLU A 93 -4.56 -23.45 2.10
CA GLU A 93 -4.49 -24.27 3.32
C GLU A 93 -4.71 -23.40 4.55
N VAL A 94 -5.59 -23.86 5.46
CA VAL A 94 -5.85 -23.17 6.73
C VAL A 94 -4.64 -23.32 7.65
N THR A 95 -4.14 -22.22 8.15
CA THR A 95 -3.01 -22.20 9.09
C THR A 95 -3.47 -22.35 10.54
N GLY A 96 -2.51 -22.46 11.47
CA GLY A 96 -2.80 -22.42 12.93
C GLY A 96 -2.93 -21.00 13.49
N GLU A 97 -2.76 -19.96 12.66
CA GLU A 97 -2.73 -18.57 13.09
C GLU A 97 -4.09 -17.88 12.91
N LYS A 98 -4.55 -17.25 13.98
CA LYS A 98 -5.79 -16.47 13.97
C LYS A 98 -5.58 -15.11 13.34
N VAL A 99 -6.67 -14.57 12.78
CA VAL A 99 -6.69 -13.19 12.30
C VAL A 99 -6.34 -12.22 13.42
N GLY A 100 -5.35 -11.37 13.17
CA GLY A 100 -4.87 -10.35 14.09
C GLY A 100 -5.67 -9.05 14.04
N PHE A 101 -5.40 -8.15 15.00
CA PHE A 101 -6.04 -6.85 15.09
C PHE A 101 -5.01 -5.73 15.22
N LEU A 102 -5.40 -4.53 14.86
CA LEU A 102 -4.53 -3.35 14.84
C LEU A 102 -3.91 -3.05 16.20
N GLU A 103 -4.66 -3.22 17.30
CA GLU A 103 -4.16 -2.99 18.65
C GLU A 103 -2.97 -3.89 18.97
N ASP A 104 -3.04 -5.16 18.56
CA ASP A 104 -1.96 -6.13 18.79
C ASP A 104 -0.72 -5.78 17.95
N ALA A 105 -0.92 -5.32 16.70
CA ALA A 105 0.18 -4.83 15.86
C ALA A 105 0.86 -3.58 16.47
N VAL A 106 0.07 -2.64 16.99
CA VAL A 106 0.60 -1.47 17.69
C VAL A 106 1.40 -1.88 18.93
N ASP A 107 0.92 -2.86 19.69
CA ASP A 107 1.63 -3.36 20.87
C ASP A 107 2.96 -4.04 20.49
N LEU A 108 3.03 -4.76 19.37
CA LEU A 108 4.31 -5.27 18.84
C LEU A 108 5.28 -4.12 18.52
N VAL A 109 4.84 -3.11 17.79
CA VAL A 109 5.69 -1.96 17.42
C VAL A 109 6.19 -1.18 18.64
N LYS A 110 5.38 -1.05 19.69
CA LYS A 110 5.79 -0.39 20.95
C LYS A 110 7.01 -1.05 21.58
N THR A 111 7.11 -2.36 21.49
CA THR A 111 8.20 -3.13 22.11
C THR A 111 9.48 -3.13 21.27
N GLN A 112 9.42 -2.72 20.01
CA GLN A 112 10.53 -2.75 19.06
C GLN A 112 11.07 -1.34 18.79
N THR A 113 12.33 -1.12 19.08
CA THR A 113 12.97 0.20 18.89
C THR A 113 13.61 0.37 17.51
N ALA A 114 13.91 -0.72 16.80
CA ALA A 114 14.52 -0.70 15.47
C ALA A 114 13.56 -0.23 14.37
N THR A 115 12.25 -0.45 14.55
CA THR A 115 11.23 -0.06 13.57
C THR A 115 11.18 1.46 13.44
N LYS A 116 11.41 1.95 12.25
CA LYS A 116 11.34 3.36 11.89
C LYS A 116 9.94 3.76 11.46
N ARG A 117 9.27 2.88 10.68
CA ARG A 117 7.92 3.12 10.18
C ARG A 117 7.15 1.82 9.99
N LEU A 118 5.95 1.74 10.56
CA LEU A 118 4.90 0.82 10.17
C LEU A 118 3.94 1.57 9.26
N GLN A 119 3.82 1.13 8.02
CA GLN A 119 2.84 1.59 7.07
C GLN A 119 1.58 0.75 7.24
N LEU A 120 0.44 1.41 7.43
CA LEU A 120 -0.87 0.78 7.49
C LEU A 120 -1.63 1.09 6.21
N ASP A 121 -1.81 0.10 5.34
CA ASP A 121 -2.68 0.26 4.18
C ASP A 121 -4.14 0.08 4.61
N LEU A 122 -4.81 1.21 4.82
CA LEU A 122 -6.19 1.27 5.28
C LEU A 122 -7.13 1.03 4.11
N LYS A 123 -7.89 -0.07 4.17
CA LYS A 123 -8.83 -0.52 3.13
C LYS A 123 -10.29 -0.29 3.56
N PRO A 124 -10.81 0.96 3.48
CA PRO A 124 -12.17 1.25 3.87
C PRO A 124 -13.14 0.95 2.71
N PHE A 125 -14.00 -0.02 2.90
CA PHE A 125 -15.08 -0.35 1.94
C PHE A 125 -16.38 0.43 2.21
N THR A 126 -16.45 1.12 3.36
CA THR A 126 -17.57 1.96 3.75
C THR A 126 -17.06 3.29 4.32
N PRO A 127 -17.86 4.38 4.27
CA PRO A 127 -17.44 5.65 4.82
C PRO A 127 -17.11 5.55 6.32
N LEU A 128 -15.92 6.02 6.69
CA LEU A 128 -15.47 6.05 8.07
C LEU A 128 -16.18 7.19 8.85
N THR A 129 -16.92 6.81 9.88
CA THR A 129 -17.55 7.81 10.75
C THR A 129 -16.50 8.54 11.59
N ARG A 130 -16.86 9.72 12.11
CA ARG A 130 -15.99 10.46 13.04
C ARG A 130 -15.61 9.65 14.29
N GLY A 131 -16.52 8.78 14.76
CA GLY A 131 -16.25 7.86 15.87
C GLY A 131 -15.15 6.89 15.53
N VAL A 132 -15.31 6.17 14.44
CA VAL A 132 -14.33 5.18 13.94
C VAL A 132 -12.95 5.82 13.69
N LEU A 133 -12.91 7.02 13.08
CA LEU A 133 -11.65 7.74 12.87
C LEU A 133 -10.96 8.11 14.18
N ARG A 134 -11.74 8.59 15.17
CA ARG A 134 -11.19 8.93 16.49
C ARG A 134 -10.64 7.69 17.20
N ASP A 135 -11.36 6.56 17.14
CA ASP A 135 -10.96 5.33 17.78
C ASP A 135 -9.71 4.74 17.09
N PHE A 136 -9.63 4.80 15.75
CA PHE A 136 -8.44 4.48 14.97
C PHE A 136 -7.22 5.29 15.43
N LEU A 137 -7.34 6.60 15.47
CA LEU A 137 -6.25 7.49 15.90
C LEU A 137 -5.86 7.29 17.37
N ALA A 138 -6.81 6.94 18.23
CA ALA A 138 -6.52 6.60 19.63
C ALA A 138 -5.68 5.31 19.74
N ILE A 139 -5.97 4.29 18.93
CA ILE A 139 -5.16 3.06 18.86
C ILE A 139 -3.73 3.40 18.41
N LEU A 140 -3.55 4.26 17.41
CA LEU A 140 -2.23 4.63 16.88
C LEU A 140 -1.42 5.54 17.80
N SER A 141 -2.07 6.25 18.71
CA SER A 141 -1.46 7.31 19.54
C SER A 141 -0.14 6.88 20.24
N PRO A 142 0.01 5.66 20.76
CA PRO A 142 1.25 5.24 21.44
C PRO A 142 2.49 5.15 20.55
N VAL A 143 2.28 5.02 19.21
CA VAL A 143 3.33 4.81 18.22
C VAL A 143 3.23 5.79 17.04
N LYS A 144 2.47 6.87 17.19
CA LYS A 144 2.13 7.81 16.12
C LYS A 144 3.34 8.32 15.31
N ASP A 145 4.48 8.49 15.97
CA ASP A 145 5.71 9.01 15.35
C ASP A 145 6.40 7.96 14.45
N ARG A 146 5.90 6.73 14.45
CA ARG A 146 6.40 5.60 13.66
C ARG A 146 5.31 5.00 12.76
N ILE A 147 4.20 5.70 12.58
CA ILE A 147 3.09 5.24 11.73
C ILE A 147 3.00 6.13 10.49
N GLN A 148 2.72 5.49 9.37
CA GLN A 148 2.19 6.13 8.18
C GLN A 148 0.90 5.40 7.80
N VAL A 149 -0.13 6.14 7.39
CA VAL A 149 -1.39 5.54 6.91
C VAL A 149 -1.54 5.81 5.42
N THR A 150 -1.67 4.75 4.65
CA THR A 150 -1.93 4.79 3.20
C THR A 150 -3.34 4.34 2.90
N SER A 151 -3.89 4.76 1.79
CA SER A 151 -5.15 4.23 1.28
C SER A 151 -5.35 4.56 -0.20
N VAL A 152 -6.05 3.68 -0.90
CA VAL A 152 -6.61 3.94 -2.24
C VAL A 152 -7.83 4.87 -2.20
N ALA A 153 -8.44 5.07 -1.04
CA ALA A 153 -9.64 5.90 -0.86
C ALA A 153 -9.26 7.35 -0.53
N ASP A 154 -9.30 8.25 -1.51
CA ASP A 154 -8.95 9.66 -1.34
C ASP A 154 -9.75 10.34 -0.21
N TRP A 155 -11.03 10.00 -0.09
CA TRP A 155 -11.91 10.53 0.94
C TRP A 155 -11.48 10.09 2.36
N ALA A 156 -10.92 8.89 2.52
CA ALA A 156 -10.39 8.41 3.80
C ALA A 156 -9.10 9.16 4.17
N VAL A 157 -8.17 9.27 3.22
CA VAL A 157 -6.91 10.01 3.42
C VAL A 157 -7.18 11.48 3.75
N ARG A 158 -8.10 12.14 3.04
CA ARG A 158 -8.51 13.53 3.34
C ARG A 158 -9.18 13.67 4.69
N SER A 159 -9.99 12.70 5.07
CA SER A 159 -10.62 12.71 6.40
C SER A 159 -9.54 12.60 7.48
N LEU A 160 -8.58 11.68 7.35
CA LEU A 160 -7.45 11.55 8.27
C LEU A 160 -6.63 12.84 8.34
N ALA A 161 -6.30 13.45 7.20
CA ALA A 161 -5.59 14.74 7.16
C ALA A 161 -6.30 15.85 7.92
N SER A 162 -7.65 15.86 7.88
CA SER A 162 -8.45 16.83 8.60
C SER A 162 -8.49 16.59 10.11
N PHE A 163 -8.46 15.30 10.53
CA PHE A 163 -8.54 14.92 11.95
C PHE A 163 -7.17 14.89 12.64
N ALA A 164 -6.12 14.56 11.91
CA ALA A 164 -4.76 14.40 12.39
C ALA A 164 -3.77 14.99 11.38
N PRO A 165 -3.63 16.32 11.30
CA PRO A 165 -2.80 17.00 10.29
C PRO A 165 -1.32 16.60 10.33
N ASP A 166 -0.84 16.13 11.49
CA ASP A 166 0.57 15.73 11.69
C ASP A 166 0.80 14.24 11.43
N LEU A 167 -0.25 13.46 11.10
CA LEU A 167 -0.10 12.05 10.78
C LEU A 167 0.51 11.91 9.37
N PRO A 168 1.63 11.20 9.21
CA PRO A 168 2.14 10.87 7.88
C PRO A 168 1.12 10.08 7.07
N LEU A 169 0.78 10.58 5.88
CA LEU A 169 -0.24 10.00 5.02
C LEU A 169 0.35 9.65 3.66
N GLY A 170 -0.18 8.58 3.08
CA GLY A 170 0.07 8.17 1.72
C GLY A 170 -1.23 8.03 0.93
N PHE A 171 -1.14 8.29 -0.37
CA PHE A 171 -2.25 8.14 -1.30
C PHE A 171 -1.87 7.22 -2.46
N ASP A 172 -2.70 6.20 -2.68
CA ASP A 172 -2.59 5.32 -3.83
C ASP A 172 -3.65 5.68 -4.88
N PRO A 173 -3.25 6.10 -6.09
CA PRO A 173 -4.19 6.47 -7.14
C PRO A 173 -4.79 5.28 -7.90
N LEU A 174 -4.53 4.02 -7.50
CA LEU A 174 -4.92 2.81 -8.24
C LEU A 174 -6.37 2.82 -8.71
N LEU A 175 -7.31 3.21 -7.82
CA LEU A 175 -8.74 3.21 -8.15
C LEU A 175 -9.16 4.33 -9.12
N TYR A 176 -8.28 5.28 -9.40
CA TYR A 176 -8.57 6.45 -10.24
C TYR A 176 -7.90 6.37 -11.63
N LEU A 177 -7.22 5.25 -11.90
CA LEU A 177 -6.55 4.98 -13.16
C LEU A 177 -7.23 3.81 -13.85
N ASP A 178 -7.73 4.03 -15.05
CA ASP A 178 -8.33 2.97 -15.85
C ASP A 178 -7.38 2.58 -16.98
N LEU A 179 -6.44 1.71 -16.63
CA LEU A 179 -5.43 1.20 -17.55
C LEU A 179 -5.77 -0.22 -17.96
N GLU A 180 -5.44 -0.57 -19.21
CA GLU A 180 -5.48 -1.96 -19.64
C GLU A 180 -4.39 -2.73 -18.89
N THR A 181 -4.81 -3.69 -18.08
CA THR A 181 -3.95 -4.70 -17.48
C THR A 181 -4.29 -6.04 -18.11
N GLU A 182 -3.34 -6.96 -18.11
CA GLU A 182 -3.58 -8.33 -18.58
C GLU A 182 -4.52 -9.11 -17.65
N GLU A 183 -4.70 -8.63 -16.43
CA GLU A 183 -5.61 -9.21 -15.45
C GLU A 183 -7.07 -8.93 -15.84
N ALA A 184 -7.86 -9.99 -15.89
CA ALA A 184 -9.29 -9.86 -16.11
C ALA A 184 -9.92 -9.05 -14.97
N ARG A 185 -10.73 -8.05 -15.33
CA ARG A 185 -11.49 -7.29 -14.32
C ARG A 185 -12.48 -8.25 -13.63
N PRO A 186 -12.55 -8.29 -12.30
CA PRO A 186 -13.57 -9.07 -11.59
C PRO A 186 -14.98 -8.67 -12.04
N GLU A 187 -15.90 -9.64 -12.12
CA GLU A 187 -17.26 -9.42 -12.66
C GLU A 187 -18.06 -8.41 -11.84
N ASP A 188 -17.81 -8.31 -10.54
CA ASP A 188 -18.48 -7.41 -9.61
C ASP A 188 -17.85 -6.01 -9.52
N VAL A 189 -16.70 -5.80 -10.16
CA VAL A 189 -16.06 -4.47 -10.23
C VAL A 189 -16.72 -3.65 -11.35
N PRO A 190 -17.28 -2.47 -11.04
CA PRO A 190 -17.87 -1.60 -12.05
C PRO A 190 -16.90 -1.31 -13.21
N PRO A 191 -17.41 -1.22 -14.45
CA PRO A 191 -16.57 -0.98 -15.63
C PRO A 191 -15.94 0.43 -15.66
N PHE A 192 -16.38 1.31 -14.79
CA PHE A 192 -15.88 2.68 -14.65
C PHE A 192 -15.53 2.97 -13.19
N ARG A 193 -14.70 3.97 -12.97
CA ARG A 193 -14.29 4.40 -11.62
C ARG A 193 -14.75 5.83 -11.38
N VAL A 194 -15.36 6.03 -10.22
CA VAL A 194 -15.94 7.32 -9.85
C VAL A 194 -14.88 8.42 -9.85
N GLY A 195 -15.19 9.51 -10.52
CA GLY A 195 -14.35 10.72 -10.56
C GLY A 195 -13.21 10.68 -11.58
N ALA A 196 -13.11 9.62 -12.38
CA ALA A 196 -12.10 9.51 -13.41
C ALA A 196 -12.72 9.33 -14.79
N TYR A 197 -12.34 10.16 -15.75
CA TYR A 197 -12.44 9.78 -17.14
C TYR A 197 -11.28 8.82 -17.43
N GLY A 198 -11.44 7.57 -17.08
CA GLY A 198 -10.49 6.51 -17.43
C GLY A 198 -10.61 6.16 -18.91
N LEU A 199 -9.64 5.40 -19.42
CA LEU A 199 -9.71 4.87 -20.80
C LEU A 199 -10.91 3.92 -20.99
N ARG A 200 -11.48 3.40 -19.91
CA ARG A 200 -12.61 2.47 -19.90
C ARG A 200 -13.82 2.97 -19.13
N ASP A 201 -13.87 4.27 -18.85
CA ASP A 201 -15.04 4.88 -18.24
C ASP A 201 -16.24 4.73 -19.17
N ASP A 202 -17.45 4.58 -18.65
CA ASP A 202 -18.68 4.52 -19.44
C ASP A 202 -19.18 5.89 -19.92
N HIS A 203 -18.54 6.97 -19.46
CA HIS A 203 -18.88 8.32 -19.90
C HIS A 203 -18.60 8.49 -21.40
N PRO A 204 -19.53 9.10 -22.17
CA PRO A 204 -19.36 9.26 -23.62
C PRO A 204 -18.03 9.91 -24.03
N LEU A 205 -17.45 10.77 -23.20
CA LEU A 205 -16.17 11.40 -23.48
C LEU A 205 -14.98 10.45 -23.32
N SER A 206 -15.08 9.40 -22.49
CA SER A 206 -14.02 8.42 -22.31
C SER A 206 -13.97 7.36 -23.41
N ALA A 207 -15.03 7.26 -24.22
CA ALA A 207 -15.03 6.40 -25.41
C ALA A 207 -14.07 6.89 -26.49
N TYR A 208 -13.53 8.09 -26.35
CA TYR A 208 -12.58 8.68 -27.27
C TYR A 208 -11.19 8.73 -26.64
N GLN A 209 -10.20 8.28 -27.36
CA GLN A 209 -8.81 8.48 -26.99
C GLN A 209 -8.45 9.96 -27.19
N TRP A 210 -8.29 10.68 -26.09
CA TRP A 210 -8.00 12.12 -26.08
C TRP A 210 -6.49 12.38 -26.19
N GLY A 211 -5.94 12.14 -27.36
CA GLY A 211 -4.53 12.39 -27.60
C GLY A 211 -3.59 11.29 -27.09
N PRO A 212 -2.30 11.60 -26.95
CA PRO A 212 -1.30 10.66 -26.48
C PRO A 212 -1.54 10.20 -25.05
N LEU A 213 -1.10 8.99 -24.73
CA LEU A 213 -1.21 8.41 -23.36
C LEU A 213 -0.50 9.28 -22.32
N GLY A 214 0.62 9.94 -22.70
CA GLY A 214 1.31 10.88 -21.81
C GLY A 214 0.44 12.07 -21.38
N ASP A 215 -0.40 12.60 -22.27
CA ASP A 215 -1.34 13.68 -21.95
C ASP A 215 -2.43 13.19 -20.97
N TYR A 216 -2.90 11.94 -21.15
CA TYR A 216 -3.81 11.31 -20.18
C TYR A 216 -3.19 11.23 -18.79
N PHE A 217 -1.96 10.73 -18.68
CA PHE A 217 -1.28 10.65 -17.38
C PHE A 217 -1.05 12.03 -16.75
N ALA A 218 -0.63 13.01 -17.53
CA ALA A 218 -0.44 14.39 -17.05
C ALA A 218 -1.74 14.99 -16.52
N ALA A 219 -2.84 14.82 -17.25
CA ALA A 219 -4.16 15.30 -16.83
C ALA A 219 -4.65 14.59 -15.56
N ARG A 220 -4.44 13.26 -15.47
CA ARG A 220 -4.81 12.48 -14.29
C ARG A 220 -3.99 12.86 -13.07
N ALA A 221 -2.66 12.94 -13.21
CA ALA A 221 -1.77 13.36 -12.13
C ALA A 221 -2.17 14.73 -11.57
N GLY A 222 -2.44 15.70 -12.44
CA GLY A 222 -2.90 17.04 -12.05
C GLY A 222 -4.25 17.04 -11.34
N ALA A 223 -5.21 16.22 -11.80
CA ALA A 223 -6.52 16.10 -11.14
C ALA A 223 -6.42 15.44 -9.78
N LEU A 224 -5.64 14.36 -9.66
CA LEU A 224 -5.46 13.62 -8.44
C LEU A 224 -4.65 14.40 -7.39
N LEU A 225 -3.72 15.25 -7.83
CA LEU A 225 -2.96 16.13 -6.94
C LEU A 225 -3.87 17.07 -6.15
N VAL A 226 -5.00 17.49 -6.74
CA VAL A 226 -6.00 18.33 -6.04
C VAL A 226 -6.83 17.52 -5.03
N GLN A 227 -6.97 16.22 -5.26
CA GLN A 227 -7.73 15.32 -4.38
C GLN A 227 -6.89 14.80 -3.22
N ALA A 228 -5.62 14.56 -3.42
CA ALA A 228 -4.69 14.07 -2.41
C ALA A 228 -4.42 15.16 -1.34
N PRO A 229 -4.19 14.78 -0.07
CA PRO A 229 -3.70 15.71 0.93
C PRO A 229 -2.36 16.32 0.51
N LYS A 230 -2.18 17.60 0.79
CA LYS A 230 -0.94 18.30 0.46
C LYS A 230 0.25 17.68 1.20
N GLY A 231 1.29 17.32 0.44
CA GLY A 231 2.53 16.76 0.99
C GLY A 231 2.43 15.30 1.42
N CYS A 232 1.34 14.58 1.08
CA CYS A 232 1.30 13.14 1.26
C CYS A 232 2.29 12.45 0.32
N GLU A 233 2.73 11.27 0.69
CA GLU A 233 3.50 10.37 -0.17
C GLU A 233 2.58 9.66 -1.17
N TRP A 234 3.10 9.34 -2.36
CA TRP A 234 2.31 8.68 -3.40
C TRP A 234 2.80 7.27 -3.59
N PHE A 235 1.88 6.32 -3.45
CA PHE A 235 2.10 4.90 -3.64
C PHE A 235 1.55 4.52 -5.01
N ILE A 236 2.42 4.35 -6.00
CA ILE A 236 2.00 4.15 -7.39
C ILE A 236 2.52 2.81 -7.90
N ARG A 237 1.63 2.06 -8.51
CA ARG A 237 1.97 0.78 -9.14
C ARG A 237 3.15 0.95 -10.10
N ALA A 238 4.16 0.10 -9.99
CA ALA A 238 5.39 0.21 -10.78
C ALA A 238 5.16 0.17 -12.29
N GLU A 239 4.17 -0.63 -12.73
CA GLU A 239 3.72 -0.69 -14.13
C GLU A 239 3.20 0.66 -14.60
N VAL A 240 2.43 1.35 -13.77
CA VAL A 240 1.84 2.65 -14.08
C VAL A 240 2.92 3.71 -14.24
N LEU A 241 3.89 3.76 -13.31
CA LEU A 241 5.03 4.68 -13.41
C LEU A 241 5.82 4.43 -14.70
N LYS A 242 6.09 3.14 -15.00
CA LYS A 242 6.81 2.79 -16.22
C LYS A 242 6.02 3.18 -17.46
N MET A 243 4.72 2.89 -17.53
CA MET A 243 3.87 3.30 -18.66
C MET A 243 3.83 4.81 -18.85
N ALA A 244 3.75 5.57 -17.77
CA ALA A 244 3.76 7.04 -17.85
C ALA A 244 5.08 7.57 -18.42
N LEU A 245 6.21 7.04 -17.93
CA LEU A 245 7.55 7.37 -18.43
C LEU A 245 7.74 7.00 -19.90
N ASP A 246 7.32 5.80 -20.31
CA ASP A 246 7.38 5.33 -21.70
C ASP A 246 6.49 6.21 -22.63
N ALA A 247 5.39 6.73 -22.09
CA ALA A 247 4.50 7.64 -22.78
C ALA A 247 4.97 9.13 -22.78
N GLY A 248 6.12 9.41 -22.16
CA GLY A 248 6.74 10.75 -22.14
C GLY A 248 6.27 11.64 -20.99
N PHE A 249 5.59 11.10 -19.98
CA PHE A 249 5.23 11.81 -18.77
C PHE A 249 6.00 11.28 -17.57
N ASP A 250 6.88 12.11 -16.99
CA ASP A 250 7.61 11.78 -15.77
C ASP A 250 6.77 12.14 -14.53
N TRP A 251 6.01 11.16 -14.04
CA TRP A 251 5.14 11.36 -12.89
C TRP A 251 5.94 11.50 -11.58
N ILE A 252 7.11 10.88 -11.52
CA ILE A 252 8.00 10.97 -10.34
C ILE A 252 8.50 12.41 -10.19
N ASP A 253 9.07 12.97 -11.26
CA ASP A 253 9.55 14.36 -11.26
C ASP A 253 8.40 15.35 -11.02
N PHE A 254 7.23 15.11 -11.63
CA PHE A 254 6.03 15.93 -11.41
C PHE A 254 5.66 15.99 -9.91
N LEU A 255 5.67 14.87 -9.20
CA LEU A 255 5.33 14.80 -7.77
C LEU A 255 6.44 15.39 -6.89
N HIS A 256 7.71 15.19 -7.24
CA HIS A 256 8.83 15.82 -6.56
C HIS A 256 8.76 17.36 -6.65
N GLN A 257 8.37 17.93 -7.78
CA GLN A 257 8.14 19.37 -7.92
C GLN A 257 7.01 19.89 -7.01
N GLN A 258 6.10 19.02 -6.58
CA GLN A 258 5.05 19.36 -5.61
C GLN A 258 5.48 19.09 -4.14
N GLY A 259 6.71 18.62 -3.92
CA GLY A 259 7.25 18.29 -2.60
C GLY A 259 6.74 16.97 -2.03
N SER A 260 6.20 16.09 -2.87
CA SER A 260 5.77 14.74 -2.50
C SER A 260 6.86 13.71 -2.81
N ARG A 261 6.90 12.63 -2.04
CA ARG A 261 7.72 11.44 -2.32
C ARG A 261 6.89 10.42 -3.10
N VAL A 262 7.58 9.47 -3.72
CA VAL A 262 6.97 8.43 -4.54
C VAL A 262 7.50 7.06 -4.12
N ASP A 263 6.59 6.17 -3.73
CA ASP A 263 6.81 4.74 -3.63
C ASP A 263 6.35 4.04 -4.91
N ALA A 264 7.08 3.01 -5.31
CA ALA A 264 6.69 2.11 -6.39
C ALA A 264 6.43 0.71 -5.84
N TRP A 265 5.26 0.13 -6.11
CA TRP A 265 4.81 -1.17 -5.61
C TRP A 265 4.22 -2.06 -6.70
N THR A 266 4.13 -3.38 -6.55
CA THR A 266 4.86 -4.25 -5.65
C THR A 266 5.89 -5.01 -6.46
N PHE A 267 7.07 -5.21 -5.90
CA PHE A 267 8.14 -5.96 -6.56
C PHE A 267 8.29 -7.36 -5.93
N ASP A 268 8.68 -8.32 -6.77
CA ASP A 268 9.09 -9.65 -6.36
C ASP A 268 10.33 -10.03 -7.18
N ALA A 269 11.45 -10.29 -6.52
CA ALA A 269 12.72 -10.65 -7.17
C ALA A 269 12.71 -12.03 -7.83
N ALA A 270 11.68 -12.86 -7.56
CA ALA A 270 11.46 -14.09 -8.32
C ALA A 270 11.17 -13.83 -9.82
N HIS A 271 10.75 -12.59 -10.14
CA HIS A 271 10.42 -12.15 -11.49
C HIS A 271 11.51 -11.22 -12.05
N PRO A 272 12.32 -11.68 -13.03
CA PRO A 272 13.42 -10.87 -13.59
C PRO A 272 12.98 -9.51 -14.14
N GLU A 273 11.77 -9.41 -14.67
CA GLU A 273 11.17 -8.16 -15.16
C GLU A 273 10.91 -7.15 -14.04
N HIS A 274 10.58 -7.61 -12.83
CA HIS A 274 10.44 -6.74 -11.66
C HIS A 274 11.79 -6.14 -11.25
N ILE A 275 12.87 -6.92 -11.30
CA ILE A 275 14.23 -6.43 -11.00
C ILE A 275 14.63 -5.33 -11.99
N GLN A 276 14.39 -5.57 -13.30
CA GLN A 276 14.71 -4.60 -14.34
C GLN A 276 13.89 -3.30 -14.16
N LYS A 277 12.60 -3.45 -13.84
CA LYS A 277 11.69 -2.32 -13.60
C LYS A 277 12.09 -1.54 -12.35
N ALA A 278 12.44 -2.22 -11.26
CA ALA A 278 12.91 -1.59 -10.04
C ALA A 278 14.18 -0.75 -10.31
N ARG A 279 15.17 -1.32 -11.00
CA ARG A 279 16.39 -0.61 -11.40
C ARG A 279 16.08 0.62 -12.24
N PHE A 280 15.22 0.47 -13.23
CA PHE A 280 14.80 1.58 -14.10
C PHE A 280 14.14 2.71 -13.29
N LEU A 281 13.21 2.38 -12.37
CA LEU A 281 12.51 3.39 -11.58
C LEU A 281 13.42 4.07 -10.55
N VAL A 282 14.37 3.33 -9.95
CA VAL A 282 15.41 3.92 -9.10
C VAL A 282 16.26 4.92 -9.88
N GLU A 283 16.65 4.59 -11.11
CA GLU A 283 17.38 5.52 -11.99
C GLU A 283 16.55 6.77 -12.34
N ARG A 284 15.24 6.68 -12.30
CA ARG A 284 14.31 7.80 -12.49
C ARG A 284 14.01 8.59 -11.22
N GLY A 285 14.52 8.12 -10.09
CA GLY A 285 14.47 8.88 -8.83
C GLY A 285 13.33 8.52 -7.90
N VAL A 286 12.69 7.32 -8.06
CA VAL A 286 11.73 6.84 -7.07
C VAL A 286 12.37 6.81 -5.68
N ASP A 287 11.62 7.18 -4.65
CA ASP A 287 12.14 7.30 -3.29
C ASP A 287 12.06 6.02 -2.49
N GLU A 288 11.05 5.18 -2.78
CA GLU A 288 10.76 3.96 -2.05
C GLU A 288 10.34 2.84 -3.00
N LEU A 289 10.64 1.59 -2.62
CA LEU A 289 10.22 0.37 -3.31
C LEU A 289 9.52 -0.55 -2.30
N THR A 290 8.25 -0.83 -2.50
CA THR A 290 7.51 -1.83 -1.74
C THR A 290 7.67 -3.19 -2.40
N THR A 291 8.12 -4.21 -1.63
CA THR A 291 8.51 -5.51 -2.21
C THR A 291 8.21 -6.69 -1.28
N ASP A 292 7.86 -7.83 -1.89
CA ASP A 292 7.69 -9.13 -1.22
C ASP A 292 9.02 -9.78 -0.86
N THR A 293 10.11 -9.41 -1.54
CA THR A 293 11.42 -10.05 -1.45
C THR A 293 12.54 -9.01 -1.26
N PRO A 294 12.52 -8.25 -0.14
CA PRO A 294 13.43 -7.10 0.01
C PRO A 294 14.91 -7.46 0.00
N ALA A 295 15.30 -8.57 0.64
CA ALA A 295 16.70 -9.00 0.67
C ALA A 295 17.21 -9.41 -0.72
N GLU A 296 16.42 -10.19 -1.45
CA GLU A 296 16.75 -10.65 -2.80
C GLU A 296 16.76 -9.48 -3.78
N LEU A 297 15.77 -8.59 -3.70
CA LEU A 297 15.71 -7.41 -4.54
C LEU A 297 16.94 -6.53 -4.33
N ALA A 298 17.35 -6.30 -3.09
CA ALA A 298 18.53 -5.54 -2.75
C ALA A 298 19.79 -6.15 -3.38
N GLN A 299 19.98 -7.47 -3.26
CA GLN A 299 21.12 -8.17 -3.87
C GLN A 299 21.15 -7.99 -5.39
N HIS A 300 20.01 -8.12 -6.05
CA HIS A 300 19.90 -7.95 -7.50
C HIS A 300 20.15 -6.51 -7.98
N LEU A 301 19.82 -5.54 -7.18
CA LEU A 301 20.09 -4.13 -7.49
C LEU A 301 21.57 -3.77 -7.29
N HIS A 302 22.42 -4.68 -6.81
CA HIS A 302 23.82 -4.46 -6.45
C HIS A 302 23.98 -3.29 -5.47
N ALA A 303 23.02 -3.15 -4.60
CA ALA A 303 23.09 -2.19 -3.55
C ALA A 303 24.08 -2.69 -2.49
N GLU A 304 24.92 -1.83 -1.97
CA GLU A 304 25.67 -2.08 -0.75
C GLU A 304 24.68 -2.07 0.43
N THR A 305 23.76 -3.05 0.42
CA THR A 305 22.89 -3.28 1.55
C THR A 305 23.54 -4.29 2.45
N ILE A 306 23.71 -3.91 3.67
CA ILE A 306 24.06 -4.83 4.73
C ILE A 306 22.72 -5.33 5.29
N TYR A 307 22.28 -6.45 4.77
CA TYR A 307 21.22 -7.24 5.39
C TYR A 307 21.82 -8.16 6.44
#